data_4315950bb52240516e39e9f30f0ae720
#
_entry.id   4315950bb52240516e39e9f30f0ae720
#
_cell.length_a   1.000
_cell.length_b   1.000
_cell.length_c   1.000
_cell.angle_alpha   90.00
_cell.angle_beta   90.00
_cell.angle_gamma   90.00
#
_symmetry.space_group_name_H-M   'P 1'
#
loop_
_entity.id
_entity.type
_entity.pdbx_description
1 polymer ?
#
loop_
_entity_poly.entity_id
_entity_poly.type
_entity_poly.pdbx_seq_one_letter_code
_entity_poly.pdbx_strand_id
1 'polypeptide(L)'
;MICLAGLALALIVVGIVSDTILRHLVQIVPVVAAMTFVTRRPAIGAYAALPIFMFWTLIVSLIWLFLMGLSRIANGHYTIAEIASTFVMAICCLLGTARAVRLGRAAPIPARILIFVVFAVLQVAAMGISF
;
A
#
# COMPACT_ATOMS: atom_id res chain seq x y z
N MET A 1 0.91 9.83 7.83
CA MET A 1 1.83 10.42 6.82
C MET A 1 3.07 9.57 6.63
N ILE A 2 3.95 9.42 7.63
CA ILE A 2 5.25 8.72 7.49
C ILE A 2 5.10 7.32 6.88
N CYS A 3 4.10 6.51 7.31
CA CYS A 3 3.90 5.16 6.77
C CYS A 3 3.49 5.16 5.28
N LEU A 4 2.64 6.10 4.82
CA LEU A 4 2.31 6.23 3.40
C LEU A 4 3.51 6.70 2.58
N ALA A 5 4.29 7.64 3.11
CA ALA A 5 5.52 8.10 2.45
C ALA A 5 6.56 6.98 2.36
N GLY A 6 6.74 6.21 3.43
CA GLY A 6 7.63 5.04 3.44
C GLY A 6 7.19 3.97 2.45
N LEU A 7 5.89 3.68 2.35
CA LEU A 7 5.32 2.78 1.37
C LEU A 7 5.59 3.26 -0.07
N ALA A 8 5.32 4.54 -0.36
CA ALA A 8 5.57 5.13 -1.68
C ALA A 8 7.06 5.06 -2.06
N LEU A 9 7.94 5.38 -1.12
CA LEU A 9 9.39 5.31 -1.34
C LEU A 9 9.85 3.88 -1.63
N ALA A 10 9.37 2.91 -0.86
CA ALA A 10 9.70 1.50 -1.08
C ALA A 10 9.24 1.02 -2.47
N LEU A 11 8.04 1.44 -2.92
CA LEU A 11 7.55 1.14 -4.28
C LEU A 11 8.42 1.77 -5.36
N ILE A 12 8.90 3.00 -5.17
CA ILE A 12 9.83 3.65 -6.11
C ILE A 12 11.13 2.86 -6.19
N VAL A 13 11.70 2.47 -5.04
CA VAL A 13 12.95 1.69 -4.99
C VAL A 13 12.79 0.36 -5.72
N VAL A 14 11.71 -0.38 -5.45
CA VAL A 14 11.41 -1.63 -6.16
C VAL A 14 11.26 -1.38 -7.65
N GLY A 15 10.50 -0.35 -8.05
CA GLY A 15 10.27 -0.01 -9.45
C GLY A 15 11.56 0.32 -10.22
N ILE A 16 12.52 0.97 -9.56
CA ILE A 16 13.84 1.26 -10.16
C ILE A 16 14.68 -0.01 -10.27
N VAL A 17 14.75 -0.81 -9.20
CA VAL A 17 15.61 -2.01 -9.15
C VAL A 17 15.12 -3.10 -10.09
N SER A 18 13.79 -3.24 -10.25
CA SER A 18 13.17 -4.25 -11.12
C SER A 18 12.91 -3.76 -12.56
N ASP A 19 13.36 -2.55 -12.91
CA ASP A 19 13.09 -1.89 -14.21
C ASP A 19 11.60 -1.81 -14.57
N THR A 20 10.75 -1.65 -13.55
CA THR A 20 9.29 -1.57 -13.67
C THR A 20 8.72 -0.27 -13.11
N ILE A 21 9.50 0.82 -13.17
CA ILE A 21 9.16 2.11 -12.54
C ILE A 21 7.78 2.65 -12.97
N LEU A 22 7.43 2.52 -14.25
CA LEU A 22 6.13 3.01 -14.75
C LEU A 22 4.95 2.30 -14.06
N ARG A 23 5.05 1.00 -13.83
CA ARG A 23 4.03 0.22 -13.12
C ARG A 23 3.87 0.73 -11.68
N HIS A 24 4.98 0.92 -10.99
CA HIS A 24 4.98 1.39 -9.61
C HIS A 24 4.50 2.85 -9.48
N LEU A 25 4.79 3.71 -10.47
CA LEU A 25 4.24 5.07 -10.49
C LEU A 25 2.72 5.08 -10.55
N VAL A 26 2.09 4.22 -11.36
CA VAL A 26 0.64 4.07 -11.40
C VAL A 26 0.11 3.59 -10.06
N GLN A 27 0.77 2.63 -9.42
CA GLN A 27 0.38 2.07 -8.12
C GLN A 27 0.54 3.07 -6.95
N ILE A 28 1.40 4.08 -7.10
CA ILE A 28 1.62 5.14 -6.11
C ILE A 28 0.50 6.20 -6.15
N VAL A 29 -0.22 6.35 -7.25
CA VAL A 29 -1.29 7.37 -7.38
C VAL A 29 -2.30 7.31 -6.23
N PRO A 30 -2.90 6.16 -5.88
CA PRO A 30 -3.82 6.07 -4.73
C PRO A 30 -3.14 6.43 -3.40
N VAL A 31 -1.85 6.10 -3.24
CA VAL A 31 -1.07 6.42 -2.03
C VAL A 31 -0.93 7.94 -1.87
N VAL A 32 -0.57 8.66 -2.93
CA VAL A 32 -0.47 10.13 -2.93
C VAL A 32 -1.83 10.78 -2.70
N ALA A 33 -2.89 10.27 -3.33
CA ALA A 33 -4.24 10.72 -3.06
C ALA A 33 -4.63 10.55 -1.58
N ALA A 34 -4.35 9.38 -0.98
CA ALA A 34 -4.59 9.14 0.43
C ALA A 34 -3.76 10.07 1.34
N MET A 35 -2.50 10.38 0.99
CA MET A 35 -1.67 11.35 1.71
C MET A 35 -2.34 12.72 1.76
N THR A 36 -2.91 13.18 0.65
CA THR A 36 -3.63 14.46 0.57
C THR A 36 -4.88 14.46 1.47
N PHE A 37 -5.60 13.35 1.52
CA PHE A 37 -6.75 13.22 2.44
C PHE A 37 -6.32 13.20 3.91
N VAL A 38 -5.25 12.49 4.25
CA VAL A 38 -4.73 12.42 5.62
C VAL A 38 -4.27 13.80 6.12
N THR A 39 -3.68 14.63 5.25
CA THR A 39 -3.25 16.00 5.62
C THR A 39 -4.42 16.94 5.84
N ARG A 40 -5.45 16.86 5.00
CA ARG A 40 -6.58 17.79 5.05
C ARG A 40 -7.64 17.39 6.09
N ARG A 41 -7.91 16.09 6.24
CA ARG A 41 -8.94 15.53 7.11
C ARG A 41 -8.47 14.21 7.73
N PRO A 42 -7.68 14.23 8.82
CA PRO A 42 -7.00 13.04 9.35
C PRO A 42 -7.92 11.85 9.64
N ALA A 43 -9.10 12.08 10.22
CA ALA A 43 -10.04 11.02 10.56
C ALA A 43 -10.62 10.30 9.31
N ILE A 44 -10.98 11.07 8.28
CA ILE A 44 -11.47 10.52 7.00
C ILE A 44 -10.32 9.94 6.19
N GLY A 45 -9.19 10.63 6.13
CA GLY A 45 -7.99 10.19 5.43
C GLY A 45 -7.42 8.88 5.98
N ALA A 46 -7.65 8.57 7.25
CA ALA A 46 -7.32 7.27 7.82
C ALA A 46 -8.03 6.12 7.08
N TYR A 47 -9.30 6.30 6.69
CA TYR A 47 -10.04 5.31 5.90
C TYR A 47 -9.66 5.30 4.42
N ALA A 48 -9.05 6.35 3.89
CA ALA A 48 -8.43 6.34 2.57
C ALA A 48 -7.14 5.51 2.57
N ALA A 49 -6.36 5.61 3.64
CA ALA A 49 -5.09 4.89 3.78
C ALA A 49 -5.28 3.39 4.13
N LEU A 50 -6.33 3.04 4.86
CA LEU A 50 -6.56 1.69 5.38
C LEU A 50 -6.60 0.61 4.28
N PRO A 51 -7.42 0.73 3.21
CA PRO A 51 -7.46 -0.28 2.15
C PRO A 51 -6.13 -0.40 1.40
N ILE A 52 -5.38 0.69 1.28
CA ILE A 52 -4.04 0.68 0.67
C ILE A 52 -3.09 -0.16 1.50
N PHE A 53 -3.03 0.06 2.83
CA PHE A 53 -2.19 -0.74 3.71
C PHE A 53 -2.60 -2.21 3.73
N MET A 54 -3.91 -2.52 3.74
CA MET A 54 -4.41 -3.90 3.68
C MET A 54 -4.02 -4.58 2.37
N PHE A 55 -4.18 -3.89 1.25
CA PHE A 55 -3.81 -4.39 -0.07
C PHE A 55 -2.31 -4.73 -0.14
N TRP A 56 -1.45 -3.78 0.26
CA TRP A 56 -0.01 -3.99 0.23
C TRP A 56 0.47 -5.01 1.26
N THR A 57 -0.20 -5.14 2.41
CA THR A 57 0.05 -6.24 3.36
C THR A 57 -0.20 -7.59 2.69
N LEU A 58 -1.31 -7.73 1.95
CA LEU A 58 -1.62 -8.94 1.21
C LEU A 58 -0.54 -9.27 0.17
N ILE A 59 -0.15 -8.28 -0.66
CA ILE A 59 0.88 -8.47 -1.69
C ILE A 59 2.22 -8.88 -1.08
N VAL A 60 2.67 -8.17 -0.04
CA VAL A 60 3.92 -8.51 0.66
C VAL A 60 3.84 -9.91 1.27
N SER A 61 2.71 -10.30 1.86
CA SER A 61 2.51 -11.65 2.40
C SER A 61 2.62 -12.72 1.30
N LEU A 62 2.06 -12.49 0.12
CA LEU A 62 2.16 -13.41 -1.03
C LEU A 62 3.61 -13.54 -1.52
N ILE A 63 4.35 -12.42 -1.57
CA ILE A 63 5.78 -12.43 -1.92
C ILE A 63 6.57 -13.27 -0.92
N TRP A 64 6.32 -13.10 0.38
CA TRP A 64 7.01 -13.86 1.42
C TRP A 64 6.66 -15.35 1.39
N LEU A 65 5.39 -15.71 1.13
CA LEU A 65 5.00 -17.11 0.93
C LEU A 65 5.72 -17.74 -0.27
N PHE A 66 5.93 -16.97 -1.34
CA PHE A 66 6.73 -17.42 -2.48
C PHE A 66 8.21 -17.61 -2.10
N LEU A 67 8.83 -16.63 -1.42
CA LEU A 67 10.22 -16.71 -0.98
C LEU A 67 10.50 -17.89 -0.03
N MET A 68 9.49 -18.28 0.77
CA MET A 68 9.57 -19.46 1.64
C MET A 68 9.25 -20.78 0.92
N GLY A 69 8.98 -20.74 -0.40
CA GLY A 69 8.64 -21.94 -1.18
C GLY A 69 7.24 -22.50 -0.93
N LEU A 70 6.39 -21.78 -0.21
CA LEU A 70 5.03 -22.21 0.15
C LEU A 70 3.98 -21.82 -0.91
N SER A 71 4.32 -20.96 -1.85
CA SER A 71 3.43 -20.51 -2.92
C SER A 71 4.18 -20.42 -4.25
N ARG A 72 3.47 -20.70 -5.37
CA ARG A 72 3.98 -20.53 -6.74
C ARG A 72 3.27 -19.39 -7.49
N ILE A 73 2.58 -18.51 -6.75
CA ILE A 73 1.78 -17.42 -7.33
C ILE A 73 2.67 -16.31 -7.91
N ALA A 74 3.85 -16.10 -7.35
CA ALA A 74 4.84 -15.17 -7.87
C ALA A 74 5.97 -15.96 -8.56
N ASN A 75 6.45 -15.47 -9.70
CA ASN A 75 7.60 -16.02 -10.42
C ASN A 75 8.64 -14.93 -10.54
N GLY A 76 9.92 -15.27 -10.29
CA GLY A 76 11.02 -14.33 -10.50
C GLY A 76 12.18 -14.53 -9.52
N HIS A 77 13.27 -13.83 -9.81
CA HIS A 77 14.41 -13.70 -8.91
C HIS A 77 14.31 -12.36 -8.19
N TYR A 78 14.32 -12.39 -6.87
CA TYR A 78 14.29 -11.18 -6.05
C TYR A 78 15.70 -10.77 -5.66
N THR A 79 16.04 -9.52 -5.86
CA THR A 79 17.30 -8.92 -5.40
C THR A 79 17.23 -8.64 -3.89
N ILE A 80 18.39 -8.46 -3.26
CA ILE A 80 18.48 -8.08 -1.84
C ILE A 80 17.74 -6.76 -1.58
N ALA A 81 17.82 -5.81 -2.52
CA ALA A 81 17.14 -4.51 -2.39
C ALA A 81 15.62 -4.64 -2.44
N GLU A 82 15.08 -5.51 -3.31
CA GLU A 82 13.65 -5.80 -3.35
C GLU A 82 13.18 -6.47 -2.06
N ILE A 83 13.91 -7.46 -1.56
CA ILE A 83 13.59 -8.12 -0.28
C ILE A 83 13.62 -7.11 0.88
N ALA A 84 14.65 -6.28 0.98
CA ALA A 84 14.73 -5.23 2.00
C ALA A 84 13.54 -4.25 1.91
N SER A 85 13.16 -3.88 0.68
CA SER A 85 11.99 -3.00 0.46
C SER A 85 10.68 -3.63 0.92
N THR A 86 10.49 -4.97 0.76
CA THR A 86 9.29 -5.65 1.28
C THR A 86 9.21 -5.61 2.80
N PHE A 87 10.34 -5.66 3.52
CA PHE A 87 10.36 -5.46 4.98
C PHE A 87 9.91 -4.06 5.37
N VAL A 88 10.42 -3.03 4.70
CA VAL A 88 10.01 -1.64 4.94
C VAL A 88 8.51 -1.48 4.66
N MET A 89 8.01 -2.06 3.56
CA MET A 89 6.59 -2.06 3.22
C MET A 89 5.75 -2.76 4.31
N ALA A 90 6.17 -3.93 4.79
CA ALA A 90 5.47 -4.66 5.85
C ALA A 90 5.35 -3.83 7.13
N ILE A 91 6.45 -3.23 7.59
CA ILE A 91 6.47 -2.37 8.77
C ILE A 91 5.56 -1.15 8.58
N CYS A 92 5.66 -0.47 7.44
CA CYS A 92 4.81 0.68 7.12
C CYS A 92 3.33 0.31 7.08
N CYS A 93 2.98 -0.83 6.49
CA CYS A 93 1.60 -1.29 6.38
C CYS A 93 1.03 -1.68 7.76
N LEU A 94 1.77 -2.41 8.58
CA LEU A 94 1.31 -2.81 9.93
C LEU A 94 1.12 -1.61 10.84
N LEU A 95 2.13 -0.73 10.94
CA LEU A 95 2.05 0.48 11.76
C LEU A 95 1.01 1.47 11.20
N GLY A 96 0.93 1.58 9.87
CA GLY A 96 -0.05 2.41 9.18
C GLY A 96 -1.48 1.96 9.44
N THR A 97 -1.77 0.66 9.35
CA THR A 97 -3.07 0.06 9.67
C THR A 97 -3.46 0.32 11.13
N ALA A 98 -2.56 0.05 12.07
CA ALA A 98 -2.83 0.27 13.49
C ALA A 98 -3.16 1.74 13.80
N ARG A 99 -2.43 2.69 13.20
CA ARG A 99 -2.70 4.13 13.34
C ARG A 99 -3.99 4.56 12.63
N ALA A 100 -4.25 4.05 11.44
CA ALA A 100 -5.45 4.38 10.67
C ALA A 100 -6.73 3.94 11.40
N VAL A 101 -6.75 2.74 11.97
CA VAL A 101 -7.89 2.25 12.77
C VAL A 101 -8.15 3.15 13.99
N ARG A 102 -7.10 3.60 14.68
CA ARG A 102 -7.24 4.48 15.85
C ARG A 102 -7.79 5.86 15.48
N LEU A 103 -7.19 6.50 14.46
CA LEU A 103 -7.56 7.85 14.01
C LEU A 103 -8.95 7.88 13.37
N GLY A 104 -9.30 6.84 12.61
CA GLY A 104 -10.54 6.77 11.86
C GLY A 104 -11.80 6.69 12.74
N ARG A 105 -11.68 6.31 14.01
CA ARG A 105 -12.86 6.20 14.92
C ARG A 105 -13.66 7.48 15.07
N ALA A 106 -13.06 8.64 14.82
CA ALA A 106 -13.73 9.94 14.91
C ALA A 106 -14.58 10.32 13.67
N ALA A 107 -14.45 9.60 12.55
CA ALA A 107 -15.20 9.90 11.34
C ALA A 107 -16.63 9.31 11.39
N PRO A 108 -17.65 9.90 10.74
CA PRO A 108 -19.00 9.34 10.65
C PRO A 108 -19.02 8.04 9.82
N ILE A 109 -19.81 7.05 10.23
CA ILE A 109 -19.87 5.71 9.63
C ILE A 109 -20.05 5.72 8.09
N PRO A 110 -21.03 6.47 7.51
CA PRO A 110 -21.22 6.45 6.06
C PRO A 110 -20.00 6.97 5.30
N ALA A 111 -19.34 8.00 5.82
CA ALA A 111 -18.11 8.52 5.20
C ALA A 111 -16.95 7.51 5.27
N ARG A 112 -16.85 6.72 6.35
CA ARG A 112 -15.85 5.66 6.48
C ARG A 112 -16.00 4.62 5.36
N ILE A 113 -17.23 4.10 5.20
CA ILE A 113 -17.52 3.05 4.20
C ILE A 113 -17.27 3.59 2.80
N LEU A 114 -17.80 4.76 2.47
CA LEU A 114 -17.62 5.34 1.14
C LEU A 114 -16.15 5.54 0.77
N ILE A 115 -15.38 6.18 1.64
CA ILE A 115 -13.96 6.48 1.38
C ILE A 115 -13.14 5.19 1.33
N PHE A 116 -13.40 4.23 2.22
CA PHE A 116 -12.74 2.92 2.18
C PHE A 116 -12.97 2.22 0.84
N VAL A 117 -14.23 2.13 0.39
CA VAL A 117 -14.57 1.47 -0.88
C VAL A 117 -13.95 2.18 -2.07
N VAL A 118 -14.03 3.52 -2.13
CA VAL A 118 -13.42 4.31 -3.20
C VAL A 118 -11.92 4.04 -3.30
N PHE A 119 -11.19 4.08 -2.20
CA PHE A 119 -9.74 3.86 -2.22
C PHE A 119 -9.35 2.39 -2.42
N ALA A 120 -10.18 1.43 -1.99
CA ALA A 120 -10.00 0.02 -2.32
C ALA A 120 -10.12 -0.21 -3.84
N VAL A 121 -11.17 0.35 -4.47
CA VAL A 121 -11.36 0.27 -5.92
C VAL A 121 -10.23 0.96 -6.67
N LEU A 122 -9.82 2.16 -6.25
CA LEU A 122 -8.69 2.88 -6.86
C LEU A 122 -7.38 2.08 -6.79
N GLN A 123 -7.12 1.42 -5.66
CA GLN A 123 -5.90 0.61 -5.49
C GLN A 123 -5.91 -0.62 -6.38
N VAL A 124 -7.05 -1.33 -6.45
CA VAL A 124 -7.21 -2.50 -7.33
C VAL A 124 -7.14 -2.09 -8.80
N ALA A 125 -7.78 -0.98 -9.18
CA ALA A 125 -7.73 -0.45 -10.54
C ALA A 125 -6.30 -0.05 -10.94
N ALA A 126 -5.57 0.66 -10.08
CA ALA A 126 -4.18 1.03 -10.32
C ALA A 126 -3.29 -0.22 -10.51
N MET A 127 -3.54 -1.29 -9.74
CA MET A 127 -2.87 -2.58 -9.92
C MET A 127 -3.22 -3.20 -11.27
N GLY A 128 -4.50 -3.27 -11.63
CA GLY A 128 -4.95 -3.86 -12.91
C GLY A 128 -4.47 -3.10 -14.15
N ILE A 129 -4.35 -1.77 -14.08
CA ILE A 129 -3.83 -0.94 -15.20
C ILE A 129 -2.31 -1.11 -15.34
N SER A 130 -1.60 -1.41 -14.25
CA SER A 130 -0.14 -1.52 -14.23
C SER A 130 0.39 -2.87 -14.76
N PHE A 131 -0.47 -3.85 -14.99
CA PHE A 131 -0.13 -5.16 -15.56
C PHE A 131 -0.53 -5.25 -17.02
#